data_269119e4ec79cf82b5f7bb6dbe30d054
#
_entry.id   269119e4ec79cf82b5f7bb6dbe30d054
#
_cell.length_a   1.000
_cell.length_b   1.000
_cell.length_c   1.000
_cell.angle_alpha   90.00
_cell.angle_beta   90.00
_cell.angle_gamma   90.00
#
_symmetry.space_group_name_H-M   'P 1'
#
loop_
_entity.id
_entity.type
_entity.pdbx_description
1 polymer ?
#
loop_
_entity_poly.entity_id
_entity_poly.type
_entity_poly.pdbx_seq_one_letter_code
_entity_poly.pdbx_strand_id
1 'polypeptide(L)'
;MAGRAWTGLLLGPMVGLAAPARAQVPASPPVFELRHNFPTPVFPTTSLPFVLTPEACTDGHIPLVTLEIYNVLVQVVAVPELQTGGRERVRGLRLRCGSYVAYWSGRYLDDEREVTPGVYYYRLTVDGQSQVKKMIVRKENQPTR
;
A
#
# COMPACT_ATOMS: atom_id res chain seq x y z
N MET A 1 -85.02 4.19 -10.24
CA MET A 1 -84.72 3.54 -8.96
C MET A 1 -83.24 3.38 -8.86
N ALA A 2 -82.66 3.99 -7.89
CA ALA A 2 -81.21 4.16 -7.78
C ALA A 2 -80.50 2.92 -7.21
N GLY A 3 -79.59 2.35 -7.93
CA GLY A 3 -78.64 1.37 -7.43
C GLY A 3 -77.32 2.01 -7.15
N ARG A 4 -76.99 2.18 -5.88
CA ARG A 4 -75.70 2.73 -5.45
C ARG A 4 -74.67 1.60 -5.42
N ALA A 5 -73.74 1.64 -6.34
CA ALA A 5 -72.51 0.79 -6.32
C ALA A 5 -71.53 1.36 -5.30
N TRP A 6 -71.21 0.58 -4.32
CA TRP A 6 -70.15 0.87 -3.39
C TRP A 6 -68.83 0.26 -3.94
N THR A 7 -67.91 1.12 -4.35
CA THR A 7 -66.58 0.71 -4.72
C THR A 7 -65.73 0.66 -3.45
N GLY A 8 -65.51 -0.51 -2.92
CA GLY A 8 -64.59 -0.72 -1.80
C GLY A 8 -63.15 -0.70 -2.31
N LEU A 9 -62.42 0.34 -1.90
CA LEU A 9 -60.98 0.45 -2.14
C LEU A 9 -60.27 -0.40 -1.08
N LEU A 10 -59.75 -1.57 -1.46
CA LEU A 10 -58.93 -2.41 -0.59
C LEU A 10 -57.49 -1.88 -0.65
N LEU A 11 -57.08 -1.12 0.37
CA LEU A 11 -55.69 -0.84 0.64
C LEU A 11 -55.07 -2.10 1.29
N GLY A 12 -54.30 -2.86 0.49
CA GLY A 12 -53.49 -3.94 0.99
C GLY A 12 -52.25 -3.40 1.74
N PRO A 13 -51.83 -4.04 2.86
CA PRO A 13 -50.62 -3.63 3.54
C PRO A 13 -49.41 -3.91 2.65
N MET A 14 -48.60 -2.86 2.33
CA MET A 14 -47.28 -3.01 1.79
C MET A 14 -46.39 -3.64 2.85
N VAL A 15 -46.11 -4.93 2.74
CA VAL A 15 -45.05 -5.59 3.49
C VAL A 15 -43.73 -5.17 2.88
N GLY A 16 -43.08 -4.20 3.50
CA GLY A 16 -41.70 -3.82 3.15
C GLY A 16 -40.77 -4.99 3.46
N LEU A 17 -40.23 -5.63 2.44
CA LEU A 17 -39.12 -6.56 2.57
C LEU A 17 -37.90 -5.78 3.00
N ALA A 18 -37.62 -5.78 4.31
CA ALA A 18 -36.33 -5.31 4.82
C ALA A 18 -35.24 -6.25 4.28
N ALA A 19 -34.38 -5.73 3.42
CA ALA A 19 -33.18 -6.45 2.98
C ALA A 19 -32.32 -6.78 4.20
N PRO A 20 -31.81 -8.02 4.34
CA PRO A 20 -30.92 -8.35 5.46
C PRO A 20 -29.68 -7.45 5.38
N ALA A 21 -29.42 -6.71 6.45
CA ALA A 21 -28.17 -5.98 6.62
C ALA A 21 -27.04 -7.00 6.54
N ARG A 22 -26.19 -6.90 5.48
CA ARG A 22 -24.98 -7.70 5.42
C ARG A 22 -24.12 -7.32 6.61
N ALA A 23 -23.91 -8.25 7.53
CA ALA A 23 -22.93 -8.11 8.56
C ALA A 23 -21.58 -7.87 7.91
N GLN A 24 -20.98 -6.70 8.14
CA GLN A 24 -19.62 -6.42 7.70
C GLN A 24 -18.70 -7.31 8.52
N VAL A 25 -18.03 -8.26 7.84
CA VAL A 25 -16.94 -9.03 8.46
C VAL A 25 -15.85 -8.01 8.83
N PRO A 26 -15.41 -7.93 10.09
CA PRO A 26 -14.32 -7.04 10.47
C PRO A 26 -13.11 -7.36 9.60
N ALA A 27 -12.51 -6.32 8.98
CA ALA A 27 -11.31 -6.49 8.19
C ALA A 27 -10.22 -7.09 9.08
N SER A 28 -9.57 -8.16 8.62
CA SER A 28 -8.41 -8.73 9.31
C SER A 28 -7.33 -7.66 9.44
N PRO A 29 -6.58 -7.60 10.57
CA PRO A 29 -5.49 -6.65 10.73
C PRO A 29 -4.47 -6.84 9.59
N PRO A 30 -3.85 -5.75 9.12
CA PRO A 30 -2.87 -5.85 8.04
C PRO A 30 -1.67 -6.67 8.53
N VAL A 31 -1.21 -7.59 7.70
CA VAL A 31 -0.03 -8.44 7.99
C VAL A 31 1.29 -7.68 7.86
N PHE A 32 1.26 -6.49 7.28
CA PHE A 32 2.42 -5.59 7.16
C PHE A 32 1.96 -4.14 7.02
N GLU A 33 2.89 -3.23 7.30
CA GLU A 33 2.67 -1.78 7.20
C GLU A 33 3.85 -1.14 6.47
N LEU A 34 3.58 -0.47 5.36
CA LEU A 34 4.55 0.39 4.68
C LEU A 34 4.41 1.81 5.23
N ARG A 35 5.50 2.37 5.77
CA ARG A 35 5.53 3.70 6.36
C ARG A 35 6.00 4.76 5.36
N HIS A 36 5.82 6.02 5.73
CA HIS A 36 6.31 7.13 4.92
C HIS A 36 7.84 7.15 4.89
N ASN A 37 8.37 7.51 3.72
CA ASN A 37 9.81 7.69 3.54
C ASN A 37 10.31 8.90 4.33
N PHE A 38 11.58 8.85 4.72
CA PHE A 38 12.25 9.94 5.42
C PHE A 38 13.70 10.08 4.93
N PRO A 39 14.19 11.31 4.63
CA PRO A 39 13.43 12.55 4.60
C PRO A 39 12.43 12.65 3.45
N THR A 40 11.49 13.59 3.56
CA THR A 40 10.57 13.96 2.49
C THR A 40 10.57 15.48 2.37
N PRO A 41 10.86 16.06 1.18
CA PRO A 41 11.25 15.39 -0.07
C PRO A 41 12.55 14.60 0.02
N VAL A 42 12.78 13.71 -0.96
CA VAL A 42 14.02 12.92 -1.06
C VAL A 42 15.18 13.80 -1.57
N PHE A 43 16.31 13.83 -0.85
CA PHE A 43 17.54 14.55 -1.16
C PHE A 43 18.79 13.73 -0.85
N PRO A 44 19.53 13.31 -1.78
CA PRO A 44 19.17 12.43 -2.87
C PRO A 44 18.74 11.07 -2.35
N THR A 45 18.94 10.83 -1.04
CA THR A 45 18.70 9.56 -0.34
C THR A 45 17.46 9.59 0.51
N THR A 46 16.87 8.43 0.75
CA THR A 46 15.75 8.29 1.67
C THR A 46 15.71 6.92 2.32
N SER A 47 15.16 6.88 3.51
CA SER A 47 14.83 5.65 4.24
C SER A 47 13.36 5.29 4.04
N LEU A 48 13.09 4.02 3.88
CA LEU A 48 11.77 3.45 3.63
C LEU A 48 11.45 2.43 4.73
N PRO A 49 10.84 2.88 5.85
CA PRO A 49 10.53 1.99 6.95
C PRO A 49 9.31 1.12 6.64
N PHE A 50 9.33 -0.13 7.10
CA PHE A 50 8.18 -1.02 7.06
C PHE A 50 8.18 -1.99 8.23
N VAL A 51 7.02 -2.54 8.51
CA VAL A 51 6.81 -3.51 9.60
C VAL A 51 6.14 -4.74 9.05
N LEU A 52 6.68 -5.91 9.38
CA LEU A 52 6.01 -7.19 9.23
C LEU A 52 5.40 -7.54 10.57
N THR A 53 4.09 -7.55 10.65
CA THR A 53 3.38 -7.82 11.90
C THR A 53 3.44 -9.30 12.27
N PRO A 54 3.20 -9.70 13.54
CA PRO A 54 3.22 -11.11 13.93
C PRO A 54 2.28 -11.99 13.10
N GLU A 55 1.20 -11.45 12.59
CA GLU A 55 0.22 -12.14 11.75
C GLU A 55 0.82 -12.66 10.43
N ALA A 56 1.86 -11.97 9.91
CA ALA A 56 2.58 -12.43 8.72
C ALA A 56 3.44 -13.68 8.97
N CYS A 57 3.73 -13.98 10.23
CA CYS A 57 4.63 -15.08 10.63
C CYS A 57 3.93 -16.19 11.43
N THR A 58 2.63 -16.33 11.24
CA THR A 58 1.84 -17.35 11.92
C THR A 58 2.37 -18.74 11.57
N ASP A 59 2.41 -19.63 12.57
CA ASP A 59 2.84 -21.03 12.42
C ASP A 59 4.27 -21.22 11.86
N GLY A 60 5.15 -20.27 12.18
CA GLY A 60 6.56 -20.33 11.73
C GLY A 60 6.78 -19.94 10.27
N HIS A 61 5.77 -19.38 9.60
CA HIS A 61 5.90 -18.84 8.25
C HIS A 61 6.90 -17.70 8.19
N ILE A 62 7.73 -17.66 7.16
CA ILE A 62 8.66 -16.57 6.88
C ILE A 62 8.23 -15.90 5.57
N PRO A 63 7.67 -14.67 5.65
CA PRO A 63 7.13 -13.99 4.47
C PRO A 63 8.19 -13.69 3.41
N LEU A 64 7.76 -13.72 2.15
CA LEU A 64 8.54 -13.30 1.00
C LEU A 64 8.28 -11.81 0.73
N VAL A 65 9.34 -10.99 0.75
CA VAL A 65 9.24 -9.54 0.75
C VAL A 65 9.98 -8.94 -0.45
N THR A 66 9.32 -8.02 -1.13
CA THR A 66 9.90 -7.23 -2.23
C THR A 66 9.51 -5.77 -2.05
N LEU A 67 10.48 -4.87 -2.16
CA LEU A 67 10.27 -3.42 -2.15
C LEU A 67 10.86 -2.82 -3.42
N GLU A 68 10.04 -2.18 -4.22
CA GLU A 68 10.43 -1.63 -5.52
C GLU A 68 9.99 -0.17 -5.65
N ILE A 69 10.80 0.61 -6.36
CA ILE A 69 10.52 2.01 -6.68
C ILE A 69 10.16 2.12 -8.14
N TYR A 70 9.06 2.82 -8.43
CA TYR A 70 8.48 3.01 -9.75
C TYR A 70 8.45 4.48 -10.14
N ASN A 71 8.59 4.75 -11.43
CA ASN A 71 8.26 6.04 -12.00
C ASN A 71 6.74 6.14 -12.30
N VAL A 72 6.30 7.28 -12.83
CA VAL A 72 4.88 7.50 -13.20
C VAL A 72 4.39 6.61 -14.34
N LEU A 73 5.28 5.99 -15.10
CA LEU A 73 4.97 5.01 -16.15
C LEU A 73 4.91 3.57 -15.61
N VAL A 74 4.96 3.40 -14.30
CA VAL A 74 4.94 2.09 -13.60
C VAL A 74 6.13 1.20 -13.99
N GLN A 75 7.26 1.80 -14.36
CA GLN A 75 8.51 1.11 -14.61
C GLN A 75 9.32 1.05 -13.31
N VAL A 76 9.88 -0.12 -12.98
CA VAL A 76 10.78 -0.26 -11.85
C VAL A 76 12.07 0.48 -12.13
N VAL A 77 12.39 1.48 -11.33
CA VAL A 77 13.61 2.28 -11.47
C VAL A 77 14.68 1.90 -10.46
N ALA A 78 14.30 1.35 -9.31
CA ALA A 78 15.24 0.93 -8.28
C ALA A 78 14.63 -0.14 -7.36
N VAL A 79 15.54 -0.85 -6.67
CA VAL A 79 15.22 -1.77 -5.57
C VAL A 79 16.04 -1.32 -4.36
N PRO A 80 15.39 -0.83 -3.28
CA PRO A 80 16.09 -0.42 -2.07
C PRO A 80 16.82 -1.56 -1.39
N GLU A 81 17.82 -1.20 -0.59
CA GLU A 81 18.64 -2.13 0.19
C GLU A 81 18.24 -2.08 1.67
N LEU A 82 18.26 -3.21 2.36
CA LEU A 82 18.12 -3.22 3.83
C LEU A 82 19.32 -2.52 4.47
N GLN A 83 19.05 -1.69 5.48
CA GLN A 83 20.11 -1.01 6.26
C GLN A 83 20.86 -1.97 7.18
N THR A 84 20.24 -3.09 7.55
CA THR A 84 20.82 -4.10 8.42
C THR A 84 21.05 -5.41 7.67
N GLY A 85 22.13 -6.12 7.97
CA GLY A 85 22.35 -7.47 7.45
C GLY A 85 23.06 -7.59 6.12
N GLY A 86 23.89 -6.61 5.70
CA GLY A 86 24.78 -6.76 4.55
C GLY A 86 24.35 -6.03 3.28
N ARG A 87 23.42 -5.09 3.35
CA ARG A 87 22.94 -4.28 2.22
C ARG A 87 22.29 -5.12 1.11
N GLU A 88 21.53 -6.11 1.48
CA GLU A 88 20.76 -6.90 0.52
C GLU A 88 19.61 -6.07 -0.07
N ARG A 89 19.46 -6.14 -1.39
CA ARG A 89 18.32 -5.57 -2.10
C ARG A 89 17.03 -6.29 -1.69
N VAL A 90 15.98 -5.54 -1.37
CA VAL A 90 14.70 -6.09 -0.92
C VAL A 90 13.92 -6.61 -2.14
N ARG A 91 14.39 -7.70 -2.71
CA ARG A 91 13.73 -8.39 -3.82
C ARG A 91 13.70 -9.89 -3.55
N GLY A 92 12.51 -10.40 -3.25
CA GLY A 92 12.32 -11.82 -2.96
C GLY A 92 13.06 -12.29 -1.70
N LEU A 93 13.18 -11.43 -0.68
CA LEU A 93 13.81 -11.78 0.58
C LEU A 93 12.84 -12.46 1.54
N ARG A 94 13.29 -13.53 2.19
CA ARG A 94 12.60 -14.13 3.34
C ARG A 94 12.98 -13.37 4.60
N LEU A 95 12.03 -12.63 5.17
CA LEU A 95 12.26 -11.81 6.35
C LEU A 95 11.36 -12.26 7.51
N ARG A 96 11.92 -12.40 8.69
CA ARG A 96 11.16 -12.64 9.92
C ARG A 96 10.31 -11.43 10.26
N CYS A 97 9.25 -11.62 11.04
CA CYS A 97 8.44 -10.50 11.51
C CYS A 97 9.25 -9.55 12.39
N GLY A 98 8.97 -8.26 12.25
CA GLY A 98 9.68 -7.19 12.91
C GLY A 98 9.67 -5.90 12.11
N SER A 99 10.41 -4.93 12.61
CA SER A 99 10.58 -3.61 11.97
C SER A 99 11.84 -3.57 11.14
N TYR A 100 11.72 -3.04 9.94
CA TYR A 100 12.81 -2.92 8.97
C TYR A 100 12.90 -1.51 8.43
N VAL A 101 14.10 -1.14 7.99
CA VAL A 101 14.33 0.09 7.25
C VAL A 101 15.13 -0.26 6.00
N ALA A 102 14.56 0.05 4.85
CA ALA A 102 15.27 -0.01 3.58
C ALA A 102 15.81 1.38 3.23
N TYR A 103 16.86 1.41 2.44
CA TYR A 103 17.54 2.60 2.01
C TYR A 103 17.61 2.70 0.50
N TRP A 104 17.36 3.89 -0.03
CA TRP A 104 17.53 4.19 -1.45
C TRP A 104 18.47 5.40 -1.64
N SER A 105 19.42 5.24 -2.53
CA SER A 105 20.41 6.27 -2.84
C SER A 105 19.92 7.36 -3.80
N GLY A 106 18.68 7.25 -4.30
CA GLY A 106 18.17 8.16 -5.34
C GLY A 106 18.71 7.86 -6.74
N ARG A 107 19.27 6.68 -6.96
CA ARG A 107 19.87 6.25 -8.22
C ARG A 107 19.08 5.14 -8.90
N TYR A 108 19.22 5.02 -10.21
CA TYR A 108 18.69 3.90 -10.97
C TYR A 108 19.35 2.59 -10.58
N LEU A 109 18.64 1.48 -10.77
CA LEU A 109 19.08 0.13 -10.37
C LEU A 109 20.39 -0.31 -11.07
N ASP A 110 20.47 -0.08 -12.37
CA ASP A 110 21.54 -0.58 -13.25
C ASP A 110 22.51 0.53 -13.69
N ASP A 111 22.40 1.71 -13.09
CA ASP A 111 23.14 2.88 -13.47
C ASP A 111 23.50 3.69 -12.22
N GLU A 112 24.69 4.25 -12.17
CA GLU A 112 25.09 5.16 -11.11
C GLU A 112 24.46 6.55 -11.21
N ARG A 113 23.65 6.79 -12.26
CA ARG A 113 22.95 8.06 -12.46
C ARG A 113 21.88 8.27 -11.42
N GLU A 114 21.78 9.50 -10.95
CA GLU A 114 20.65 9.94 -10.14
C GLU A 114 19.37 9.94 -10.97
N VAL A 115 18.25 9.58 -10.35
CA VAL A 115 16.93 9.70 -10.98
C VAL A 115 16.56 11.16 -11.19
N THR A 116 15.78 11.44 -12.21
CA THR A 116 15.29 12.80 -12.46
C THR A 116 14.36 13.24 -11.33
N PRO A 117 14.39 14.51 -10.90
CA PRO A 117 13.42 15.04 -9.94
C PRO A 117 12.00 14.84 -10.42
N GLY A 118 11.12 14.50 -9.49
CA GLY A 118 9.71 14.29 -9.81
C GLY A 118 9.01 13.36 -8.82
N VAL A 119 7.89 12.83 -9.27
CA VAL A 119 7.04 11.92 -8.48
C VAL A 119 7.44 10.48 -8.77
N TYR A 120 7.63 9.72 -7.69
CA TYR A 120 7.89 8.29 -7.69
C TYR A 120 6.93 7.59 -6.73
N TYR A 121 6.80 6.29 -6.92
CA TYR A 121 6.01 5.43 -6.04
C TYR A 121 6.90 4.30 -5.54
N TYR A 122 6.71 3.88 -4.31
CA TYR A 122 7.35 2.70 -3.78
C TYR A 122 6.28 1.71 -3.31
N ARG A 123 6.49 0.45 -3.64
CA ARG A 123 5.57 -0.63 -3.38
C ARG A 123 6.25 -1.72 -2.57
N LEU A 124 5.68 -2.02 -1.41
CA LEU A 124 6.03 -3.18 -0.62
C LEU A 124 5.07 -4.31 -0.93
N THR A 125 5.60 -5.45 -1.31
CA THR A 125 4.84 -6.67 -1.55
C THR A 125 5.27 -7.73 -0.57
N VAL A 126 4.33 -8.28 0.18
CA VAL A 126 4.53 -9.34 1.17
C VAL A 126 3.59 -10.48 0.86
N ASP A 127 4.13 -11.66 0.50
CA ASP A 127 3.35 -12.84 0.12
C ASP A 127 2.25 -12.53 -0.93
N GLY A 128 2.58 -11.69 -1.91
CA GLY A 128 1.68 -11.31 -3.00
C GLY A 128 0.71 -10.16 -2.69
N GLN A 129 0.62 -9.69 -1.44
CA GLN A 129 -0.16 -8.51 -1.07
C GLN A 129 0.72 -7.26 -1.12
N SER A 130 0.18 -6.14 -1.60
CA SER A 130 0.96 -4.92 -1.80
C SER A 130 0.36 -3.70 -1.12
N GLN A 131 1.24 -2.83 -0.63
CA GLN A 131 0.94 -1.45 -0.26
C GLN A 131 1.84 -0.51 -1.06
N VAL A 132 1.29 0.63 -1.47
CA VAL A 132 1.99 1.62 -2.31
C VAL A 132 1.92 2.99 -1.65
N LYS A 133 3.03 3.72 -1.69
CA LYS A 133 3.10 5.11 -1.28
C LYS A 133 3.79 5.96 -2.34
N LYS A 134 3.48 7.24 -2.31
CA LYS A 134 4.06 8.26 -3.19
C LYS A 134 5.21 8.96 -2.47
N MET A 135 6.26 9.31 -3.20
CA MET A 135 7.33 10.19 -2.75
C MET A 135 7.69 11.22 -3.82
N ILE A 136 8.32 12.31 -3.39
CA ILE A 136 8.79 13.38 -4.28
C ILE A 136 10.31 13.44 -4.17
N VAL A 137 10.98 13.34 -5.31
CA VAL A 137 12.44 13.51 -5.42
C VAL A 137 12.75 14.91 -5.91
N ARG A 138 13.66 15.59 -5.22
CA ARG A 138 14.16 16.93 -5.58
C ARG A 138 15.65 16.90 -5.76
N LYS A 139 16.18 17.86 -6.52
CA LYS A 139 17.62 18.19 -6.53
C LYS A 139 17.97 19.11 -5.36
N GLU A 140 19.17 18.96 -4.83
CA GLU A 140 19.67 19.67 -3.65
C GLU A 140 19.60 21.22 -3.79
N ASN A 141 19.60 21.75 -5.02
CA ASN A 141 19.62 23.17 -5.30
C ASN A 141 18.31 23.74 -5.89
N GLN A 142 17.18 23.06 -5.74
CA GLN A 142 15.90 23.65 -6.16
C GLN A 142 15.30 24.49 -5.04
N PRO A 143 15.19 25.84 -5.22
CA PRO A 143 14.52 26.68 -4.24
C PRO A 143 13.05 26.24 -4.11
N THR A 144 12.60 26.14 -2.89
CA THR A 144 11.18 25.97 -2.54
C THR A 144 10.42 27.15 -3.08
N ARG A 145 9.58 26.94 -4.06
CA ARG A 145 8.57 27.90 -4.45
C ARG A 145 7.33 27.76 -3.59
#